data_5930f483c6f67136156ef397d1761648
#
_entry.id   5930f483c6f67136156ef397d1761648
#
_cell.length_a   1.000
_cell.length_b   1.000
_cell.length_c   1.000
_cell.angle_alpha   90.00
_cell.angle_beta   90.00
_cell.angle_gamma   90.00
#
_symmetry.space_group_name_H-M   'P 1'
#
loop_
_entity.id
_entity.type
_entity.pdbx_description
1 polymer ?
#
loop_
_entity_poly.entity_id
_entity_poly.type
_entity_poly.pdbx_seq_one_letter_code
_entity_poly.pdbx_strand_id
1 'polypeptide(L)'
;MRLLVFQHIECEHPGSLRRFLALDGIEWQAVNLDQGETNTELENYDVLLVMGGPMDVWDVEEHPWLVAEKAAIRRWVNELKKPYLGLCLGHQLLADALGGTCGPQRPPEIGILDISLTRDGQQDPLFEGLPVQQKCLQWHSVCVAQPPENTTLLASSDICRVQAMRVGDNAWSMQYHVEVEEDTVDNWAMVPAYRDALVSTLGDDGLSTMKAGADKNIDNFLDSSEKIYRNFIKAIA
;
A
#
# COMPACT_ATOMS: atom_id res chain seq x y z
N MET A 1 11.02 0.58 18.97
CA MET A 1 10.57 0.96 17.61
C MET A 1 9.20 1.59 17.72
N ARG A 2 8.98 2.74 17.09
CA ARG A 2 7.69 3.44 17.02
C ARG A 2 7.33 3.67 15.55
N LEU A 3 6.14 3.25 15.14
CA LEU A 3 5.63 3.47 13.81
C LEU A 3 4.73 4.71 13.75
N LEU A 4 4.93 5.51 12.70
CA LEU A 4 3.98 6.52 12.27
C LEU A 4 3.15 5.94 11.12
N VAL A 5 1.83 6.08 11.18
CA VAL A 5 0.92 5.61 10.13
C VAL A 5 0.19 6.81 9.55
N PHE A 6 0.35 7.07 8.26
CA PHE A 6 -0.51 8.02 7.55
C PHE A 6 -1.74 7.28 7.03
N GLN A 7 -2.91 7.70 7.49
CA GLN A 7 -4.20 7.10 7.18
C GLN A 7 -5.10 8.14 6.52
N HIS A 8 -5.74 7.75 5.41
CA HIS A 8 -6.46 8.67 4.55
C HIS A 8 -7.97 8.56 4.69
N ILE A 9 -8.44 7.46 5.25
CA ILE A 9 -9.85 7.18 5.57
C ILE A 9 -9.89 6.07 6.64
N GLU A 10 -10.93 6.06 7.47
CA GLU A 10 -11.03 5.17 8.63
C GLU A 10 -10.87 3.68 8.30
N CYS A 11 -11.45 3.20 7.21
CA CYS A 11 -11.37 1.78 6.83
C CYS A 11 -10.04 1.36 6.18
N GLU A 12 -9.18 2.30 5.80
CA GLU A 12 -7.83 2.04 5.26
C GLU A 12 -6.77 2.12 6.37
N HIS A 13 -6.98 1.35 7.41
CA HIS A 13 -6.04 1.17 8.53
C HIS A 13 -5.04 0.04 8.24
N PRO A 14 -4.00 -0.19 9.08
CA PRO A 14 -2.98 -1.21 8.82
C PRO A 14 -3.46 -2.67 8.84
N GLY A 15 -4.76 -2.94 8.92
CA GLY A 15 -5.39 -4.24 8.77
C GLY A 15 -4.71 -5.33 9.62
N SER A 16 -4.44 -6.47 9.00
CA SER A 16 -3.79 -7.61 9.62
C SER A 16 -2.40 -7.32 10.20
N LEU A 17 -1.70 -6.28 9.72
CA LEU A 17 -0.41 -5.86 10.28
C LEU A 17 -0.52 -5.43 11.75
N ARG A 18 -1.67 -4.89 12.17
CA ARG A 18 -1.94 -4.50 13.58
C ARG A 18 -1.74 -5.66 14.55
N ARG A 19 -2.14 -6.87 14.12
CA ARG A 19 -1.97 -8.09 14.93
C ARG A 19 -0.49 -8.39 15.16
N PHE A 20 0.32 -8.29 14.13
CA PHE A 20 1.76 -8.61 14.22
C PHE A 20 2.51 -7.55 15.01
N LEU A 21 2.17 -6.26 14.81
CA LEU A 21 2.70 -5.16 15.61
C LEU A 21 2.42 -5.36 17.10
N ALA A 22 1.19 -5.75 17.45
CA ALA A 22 0.80 -6.01 18.84
C ALA A 22 1.56 -7.21 19.45
N LEU A 23 1.75 -8.29 18.68
CA LEU A 23 2.51 -9.47 19.13
C LEU A 23 3.99 -9.14 19.40
N ASP A 24 4.57 -8.24 18.61
CA ASP A 24 5.96 -7.81 18.79
C ASP A 24 6.12 -6.63 19.75
N GLY A 25 5.02 -6.14 20.36
CA GLY A 25 5.04 -5.01 21.27
C GLY A 25 5.50 -3.70 20.62
N ILE A 26 5.28 -3.55 19.31
CA ILE A 26 5.62 -2.35 18.57
C ILE A 26 4.47 -1.35 18.66
N GLU A 27 4.76 -0.19 19.20
CA GLU A 27 3.79 0.91 19.26
C GLU A 27 3.67 1.61 17.91
N TRP A 28 2.44 1.97 17.55
CA TRP A 28 2.17 2.76 16.36
C TRP A 28 1.15 3.87 16.64
N GLN A 29 1.25 4.94 15.88
CA GLN A 29 0.35 6.09 15.96
C GLN A 29 -0.19 6.41 14.57
N ALA A 30 -1.51 6.43 14.41
CA ALA A 30 -2.15 6.95 13.21
C ALA A 30 -2.17 8.49 13.23
N VAL A 31 -2.08 9.05 12.03
CA VAL A 31 -2.42 10.43 11.71
C VAL A 31 -3.53 10.36 10.66
N ASN A 32 -4.74 10.73 11.06
CA ASN A 32 -5.94 10.69 10.21
C ASN A 32 -5.99 11.99 9.39
N LEU A 33 -5.39 11.95 8.21
CA LEU A 33 -5.21 13.12 7.36
C LEU A 33 -6.53 13.69 6.85
N ASP A 34 -7.51 12.82 6.57
CA ASP A 34 -8.88 13.19 6.19
C ASP A 34 -9.62 13.98 7.30
N GLN A 35 -9.22 13.80 8.55
CA GLN A 35 -9.77 14.51 9.71
C GLN A 35 -9.01 15.79 10.05
N GLY A 36 -8.02 16.16 9.23
CA GLY A 36 -7.19 17.34 9.42
C GLY A 36 -6.10 17.20 10.47
N GLU A 37 -5.80 15.96 10.91
CA GLU A 37 -4.67 15.70 11.76
C GLU A 37 -3.35 15.91 10.99
N THR A 38 -2.33 16.36 11.70
CA THR A 38 -0.98 16.56 11.15
C THR A 38 0.07 16.02 12.10
N ASN A 39 1.18 15.55 11.56
CA ASN A 39 2.34 15.21 12.36
C ASN A 39 3.59 15.89 11.76
N THR A 40 4.21 16.77 12.53
CA THR A 40 5.43 17.48 12.14
C THR A 40 6.68 16.92 12.81
N GLU A 41 6.53 16.01 13.77
CA GLU A 41 7.64 15.45 14.57
C GLU A 41 8.10 14.09 14.03
N LEU A 42 8.41 14.04 12.73
CA LEU A 42 8.82 12.80 12.03
C LEU A 42 10.05 12.13 12.65
N GLU A 43 10.92 12.91 13.29
CA GLU A 43 12.12 12.41 13.95
C GLU A 43 11.86 11.45 15.08
N ASN A 44 10.70 11.56 15.73
CA ASN A 44 10.32 10.76 16.89
C ASN A 44 9.90 9.33 16.56
N TYR A 45 9.83 8.99 15.27
CA TYR A 45 9.41 7.68 14.78
C TYR A 45 10.53 6.99 14.01
N ASP A 46 10.49 5.67 14.01
CA ASP A 46 11.52 4.83 13.39
C ASP A 46 11.08 4.33 12.00
N VAL A 47 9.78 4.18 11.77
CA VAL A 47 9.17 3.65 10.53
C VAL A 47 7.98 4.52 10.15
N LEU A 48 7.81 4.76 8.84
CA LEU A 48 6.61 5.36 8.26
C LEU A 48 5.86 4.32 7.42
N LEU A 49 4.62 4.05 7.80
CA LEU A 49 3.66 3.26 7.03
C LEU A 49 2.63 4.22 6.43
N VAL A 50 2.43 4.16 5.12
CA VAL A 50 1.46 5.01 4.41
C VAL A 50 0.43 4.10 3.74
N MET A 51 -0.82 4.30 4.14
CA MET A 51 -1.93 3.43 3.78
C MET A 51 -2.55 3.77 2.42
N GLY A 52 -3.56 3.01 2.04
CA GLY A 52 -4.41 3.27 0.89
C GLY A 52 -5.39 4.42 1.11
N GLY A 53 -6.17 4.74 0.08
CA GLY A 53 -7.19 5.77 0.11
C GLY A 53 -7.91 5.93 -1.23
N PRO A 54 -9.14 6.49 -1.23
CA PRO A 54 -9.95 6.62 -2.44
C PRO A 54 -9.59 7.82 -3.33
N MET A 55 -8.64 8.68 -2.90
CA MET A 55 -8.21 9.85 -3.65
C MET A 55 -7.03 9.53 -4.57
N ASP A 56 -6.86 10.32 -5.61
CA ASP A 56 -5.70 10.25 -6.49
C ASP A 56 -4.58 11.18 -5.98
N VAL A 57 -3.34 10.88 -6.33
CA VAL A 57 -2.17 11.68 -5.87
C VAL A 57 -2.20 13.14 -6.33
N TRP A 58 -2.98 13.47 -7.35
CA TRP A 58 -3.14 14.83 -7.88
C TRP A 58 -4.36 15.60 -7.35
N ASP A 59 -5.20 15.00 -6.50
CA ASP A 59 -6.42 15.63 -5.97
C ASP A 59 -6.12 16.67 -4.88
N VAL A 60 -5.10 17.47 -5.09
CA VAL A 60 -4.57 18.43 -4.11
C VAL A 60 -5.50 19.63 -3.87
N GLU A 61 -6.46 19.89 -4.76
CA GLU A 61 -7.47 20.94 -4.57
C GLU A 61 -8.55 20.47 -3.59
N GLU A 62 -8.99 19.21 -3.70
CA GLU A 62 -9.99 18.61 -2.82
C GLU A 62 -9.37 18.11 -1.50
N HIS A 63 -8.11 17.66 -1.57
CA HIS A 63 -7.35 17.11 -0.46
C HIS A 63 -6.03 17.86 -0.26
N PRO A 64 -6.05 19.13 0.24
CA PRO A 64 -4.84 19.96 0.36
C PRO A 64 -3.74 19.38 1.24
N TRP A 65 -4.08 18.49 2.17
CA TRP A 65 -3.14 17.78 3.02
C TRP A 65 -2.19 16.85 2.23
N LEU A 66 -2.55 16.38 1.02
CA LEU A 66 -1.66 15.61 0.13
C LEU A 66 -0.35 16.34 -0.18
N VAL A 67 -0.37 17.68 -0.25
CA VAL A 67 0.84 18.48 -0.49
C VAL A 67 1.82 18.33 0.68
N ALA A 68 1.31 18.48 1.90
CA ALA A 68 2.12 18.35 3.12
C ALA A 68 2.60 16.91 3.32
N GLU A 69 1.77 15.94 3.02
CA GLU A 69 2.10 14.51 3.11
C GLU A 69 3.23 14.14 2.13
N LYS A 70 3.13 14.52 0.87
CA LYS A 70 4.20 14.28 -0.12
C LYS A 70 5.52 14.95 0.30
N ALA A 71 5.46 16.14 0.90
CA ALA A 71 6.65 16.79 1.45
C ALA A 71 7.22 15.99 2.64
N ALA A 72 6.36 15.46 3.52
CA ALA A 72 6.78 14.62 4.64
C ALA A 72 7.41 13.29 4.16
N ILE A 73 6.82 12.62 3.17
CA ILE A 73 7.37 11.40 2.56
C ILE A 73 8.75 11.68 1.93
N ARG A 74 8.86 12.77 1.18
CA ARG A 74 10.16 13.16 0.57
C ARG A 74 11.22 13.39 1.63
N ARG A 75 10.89 14.13 2.69
CA ARG A 75 11.79 14.37 3.82
C ARG A 75 12.17 13.07 4.52
N TRP A 76 11.19 12.19 4.76
CA TRP A 76 11.39 10.90 5.40
C TRP A 76 12.41 10.03 4.67
N VAL A 77 12.22 9.88 3.36
CA VAL A 77 13.05 8.98 2.55
C VAL A 77 14.41 9.63 2.21
N ASN A 78 14.43 10.91 1.79
CA ASN A 78 15.65 11.52 1.27
C ASN A 78 16.54 12.14 2.35
N GLU A 79 15.95 12.71 3.41
CA GLU A 79 16.72 13.44 4.44
C GLU A 79 16.91 12.58 5.68
N LEU A 80 15.82 12.05 6.24
CA LEU A 80 15.89 11.22 7.45
C LEU A 80 16.40 9.80 7.15
N LYS A 81 16.27 9.33 5.91
CA LYS A 81 16.68 8.00 5.42
C LYS A 81 16.15 6.86 6.27
N LYS A 82 14.92 7.01 6.77
CA LYS A 82 14.26 6.04 7.62
C LYS A 82 13.39 5.09 6.78
N PRO A 83 13.13 3.87 7.31
CA PRO A 83 12.30 2.86 6.63
C PRO A 83 10.89 3.35 6.32
N TYR A 84 10.44 3.02 5.12
CA TYR A 84 9.12 3.34 4.59
C TYR A 84 8.44 2.09 4.04
N LEU A 85 7.15 1.95 4.32
CA LEU A 85 6.29 0.96 3.67
C LEU A 85 5.01 1.65 3.19
N GLY A 86 4.74 1.62 1.88
CA GLY A 86 3.55 2.22 1.29
C GLY A 86 2.65 1.18 0.64
N LEU A 87 1.33 1.31 0.87
CA LEU A 87 0.32 0.42 0.31
C LEU A 87 -0.68 1.22 -0.53
N CYS A 88 -0.98 0.76 -1.73
CA CYS A 88 -1.93 1.33 -2.68
C CYS A 88 -1.67 2.84 -2.93
N LEU A 89 -2.47 3.75 -2.36
CA LEU A 89 -2.20 5.19 -2.45
C LEU A 89 -0.81 5.54 -1.91
N GLY A 90 -0.37 4.91 -0.82
CA GLY A 90 0.98 5.09 -0.27
C GLY A 90 2.09 4.69 -1.24
N HIS A 91 1.86 3.68 -2.10
CA HIS A 91 2.78 3.33 -3.19
C HIS A 91 2.87 4.45 -4.24
N GLN A 92 1.74 5.00 -4.62
CA GLN A 92 1.65 6.10 -5.59
C GLN A 92 2.24 7.40 -5.03
N LEU A 93 1.96 7.72 -3.76
CA LEU A 93 2.51 8.88 -3.06
C LEU A 93 4.03 8.82 -2.92
N LEU A 94 4.59 7.64 -2.67
CA LEU A 94 6.04 7.44 -2.68
C LEU A 94 6.64 7.81 -4.04
N ALA A 95 6.04 7.31 -5.12
CA ALA A 95 6.50 7.60 -6.47
C ALA A 95 6.44 9.11 -6.78
N ASP A 96 5.27 9.72 -6.56
CA ASP A 96 5.05 11.15 -6.85
C ASP A 96 5.93 12.05 -5.99
N ALA A 97 6.06 11.77 -4.69
CA ALA A 97 6.90 12.53 -3.77
C ALA A 97 8.38 12.53 -4.16
N LEU A 98 8.87 11.46 -4.79
CA LEU A 98 10.27 11.30 -5.15
C LEU A 98 10.57 11.60 -6.63
N GLY A 99 9.62 12.20 -7.35
CA GLY A 99 9.80 12.67 -8.73
C GLY A 99 9.45 11.66 -9.81
N GLY A 100 8.80 10.55 -9.46
CA GLY A 100 8.10 9.68 -10.38
C GLY A 100 6.77 10.29 -10.86
N THR A 101 6.00 9.54 -11.63
CA THR A 101 4.67 9.96 -12.09
C THR A 101 3.67 8.85 -11.93
N CYS A 102 2.44 9.22 -11.56
CA CYS A 102 1.28 8.33 -11.55
C CYS A 102 0.32 8.70 -12.67
N GLY A 103 -0.50 7.75 -13.08
CA GLY A 103 -1.51 7.96 -14.10
C GLY A 103 -2.61 6.90 -14.08
N PRO A 104 -3.69 7.13 -14.83
CA PRO A 104 -4.80 6.19 -14.91
C PRO A 104 -4.37 4.80 -15.39
N GLN A 105 -4.79 3.76 -14.69
CA GLN A 105 -4.66 2.36 -15.08
C GLN A 105 -5.90 1.94 -15.86
N ARG A 106 -5.71 1.45 -17.09
CA ARG A 106 -6.82 1.01 -17.95
C ARG A 106 -6.51 -0.32 -18.62
N PRO A 107 -7.31 -1.36 -18.39
CA PRO A 107 -8.43 -1.41 -17.42
C PRO A 107 -7.95 -1.27 -15.98
N PRO A 108 -8.82 -0.88 -15.02
CA PRO A 108 -8.48 -0.88 -13.61
C PRO A 108 -8.25 -2.32 -13.12
N GLU A 109 -7.46 -2.49 -12.07
CA GLU A 109 -7.30 -3.77 -11.37
C GLU A 109 -8.15 -3.76 -10.10
N ILE A 110 -9.29 -4.44 -10.17
CA ILE A 110 -10.23 -4.61 -9.05
C ILE A 110 -10.61 -6.08 -8.98
N GLY A 111 -10.29 -6.75 -7.87
CA GLY A 111 -10.55 -8.17 -7.68
C GLY A 111 -9.42 -8.90 -6.97
N ILE A 112 -9.50 -10.23 -6.97
CA ILE A 112 -8.41 -11.11 -6.53
C ILE A 112 -7.62 -11.53 -7.76
N LEU A 113 -6.51 -10.84 -7.99
CA LEU A 113 -5.73 -10.93 -9.21
C LEU A 113 -4.32 -11.47 -8.93
N ASP A 114 -3.68 -11.95 -9.99
CA ASP A 114 -2.33 -12.50 -9.88
C ASP A 114 -1.28 -11.39 -10.10
N ILE A 115 -0.24 -11.42 -9.26
CA ILE A 115 1.00 -10.66 -9.46
C ILE A 115 2.17 -11.63 -9.57
N SER A 116 3.25 -11.18 -10.20
CA SER A 116 4.49 -11.94 -10.32
C SER A 116 5.68 -11.14 -9.80
N LEU A 117 6.50 -11.76 -8.94
CA LEU A 117 7.77 -11.16 -8.52
C LEU A 117 8.73 -11.11 -9.72
N THR A 118 9.37 -9.97 -9.88
CA THR A 118 10.48 -9.83 -10.84
C THR A 118 11.68 -10.66 -10.38
N ARG A 119 12.75 -10.74 -11.20
CA ARG A 119 14.00 -11.35 -10.78
C ARG A 119 14.58 -10.65 -9.55
N ASP A 120 14.51 -9.32 -9.50
CA ASP A 120 15.00 -8.52 -8.38
C ASP A 120 14.10 -8.69 -7.16
N GLY A 121 12.78 -8.80 -7.37
CA GLY A 121 11.82 -9.07 -6.30
C GLY A 121 12.03 -10.42 -5.62
N GLN A 122 12.43 -11.46 -6.38
CA GLN A 122 12.75 -12.78 -5.83
C GLN A 122 14.03 -12.77 -4.97
N GLN A 123 14.87 -11.74 -5.09
CA GLN A 123 16.11 -11.56 -4.34
C GLN A 123 15.99 -10.49 -3.27
N ASP A 124 14.88 -9.73 -3.27
CA ASP A 124 14.66 -8.67 -2.31
C ASP A 124 14.28 -9.22 -0.93
N PRO A 125 14.89 -8.71 0.14
CA PRO A 125 14.61 -9.21 1.49
C PRO A 125 13.15 -9.13 1.88
N LEU A 126 12.36 -8.17 1.35
CA LEU A 126 10.94 -8.03 1.66
C LEU A 126 10.13 -9.26 1.24
N PHE A 127 10.51 -9.93 0.15
CA PHE A 127 9.76 -11.05 -0.44
C PHE A 127 10.39 -12.41 -0.18
N GLU A 128 11.35 -12.51 0.76
CA GLU A 128 11.95 -13.78 1.15
C GLU A 128 10.89 -14.80 1.59
N GLY A 129 10.90 -15.99 0.98
CA GLY A 129 9.96 -17.09 1.31
C GLY A 129 8.54 -16.94 0.74
N LEU A 130 8.28 -15.90 -0.07
CA LEU A 130 7.04 -15.77 -0.80
C LEU A 130 7.09 -16.48 -2.16
N PRO A 131 5.97 -17.00 -2.68
CA PRO A 131 5.92 -17.59 -4.01
C PRO A 131 6.12 -16.52 -5.10
N VAL A 132 6.68 -16.94 -6.25
CA VAL A 132 6.93 -16.05 -7.38
C VAL A 132 5.62 -15.47 -7.94
N GLN A 133 4.56 -16.28 -7.98
CA GLN A 133 3.22 -15.85 -8.36
C GLN A 133 2.32 -15.86 -7.12
N GLN A 134 1.59 -14.78 -6.92
CA GLN A 134 0.74 -14.59 -5.75
C GLN A 134 -0.62 -14.04 -6.18
N LYS A 135 -1.67 -14.49 -5.51
CA LYS A 135 -2.98 -13.85 -5.58
C LYS A 135 -3.05 -12.74 -4.54
N CYS A 136 -3.43 -11.55 -4.99
CA CYS A 136 -3.54 -10.38 -4.13
C CYS A 136 -4.90 -9.71 -4.31
N LEU A 137 -5.36 -9.02 -3.27
CA LEU A 137 -6.49 -8.12 -3.39
C LEU A 137 -6.02 -6.84 -4.07
N GLN A 138 -6.66 -6.51 -5.18
CA GLN A 138 -6.42 -5.29 -5.95
C GLN A 138 -7.68 -4.43 -5.94
N TRP A 139 -7.50 -3.12 -5.74
CA TRP A 139 -8.61 -2.16 -5.84
C TRP A 139 -8.07 -0.79 -6.25
N HIS A 140 -7.61 -0.69 -7.49
CA HIS A 140 -7.04 0.56 -7.99
C HIS A 140 -7.34 0.82 -9.46
N SER A 141 -7.46 2.11 -9.80
CA SER A 141 -7.62 2.65 -11.14
C SER A 141 -6.49 3.60 -11.54
N VAL A 142 -5.49 3.75 -10.67
CA VAL A 142 -4.27 4.53 -10.88
C VAL A 142 -3.08 3.64 -10.61
N CYS A 143 -1.99 3.87 -11.32
CA CYS A 143 -0.72 3.16 -11.13
C CYS A 143 0.47 4.11 -11.23
N VAL A 144 1.64 3.65 -10.80
CA VAL A 144 2.90 4.32 -11.06
C VAL A 144 3.28 4.13 -12.53
N ALA A 145 3.16 5.20 -13.33
CA ALA A 145 3.49 5.20 -14.75
C ALA A 145 5.01 5.26 -14.99
N GLN A 146 5.70 6.09 -14.22
CA GLN A 146 7.17 6.16 -14.21
C GLN A 146 7.66 6.17 -12.75
N PRO A 147 8.38 5.14 -12.32
CA PRO A 147 8.97 5.13 -10.99
C PRO A 147 10.07 6.20 -10.86
N PRO A 148 10.34 6.68 -9.63
CA PRO A 148 11.43 7.62 -9.38
C PRO A 148 12.80 7.00 -9.69
N GLU A 149 13.83 7.86 -9.72
CA GLU A 149 15.22 7.40 -9.84
C GLU A 149 15.59 6.45 -8.69
N ASN A 150 16.59 5.61 -8.91
CA ASN A 150 17.05 4.59 -7.94
C ASN A 150 15.98 3.59 -7.48
N THR A 151 15.00 3.31 -8.35
CA THR A 151 13.97 2.33 -8.09
C THR A 151 14.38 0.93 -8.58
N THR A 152 14.19 -0.06 -7.71
CA THR A 152 14.19 -1.48 -8.06
C THR A 152 12.73 -1.94 -8.19
N LEU A 153 12.36 -2.48 -9.36
CA LEU A 153 11.01 -3.04 -9.58
C LEU A 153 10.97 -4.45 -9.00
N LEU A 154 10.00 -4.71 -8.11
CA LEU A 154 9.95 -5.95 -7.34
C LEU A 154 8.81 -6.89 -7.78
N ALA A 155 7.68 -6.33 -8.24
CA ALA A 155 6.57 -7.12 -8.75
C ALA A 155 5.86 -6.41 -9.90
N SER A 156 5.18 -7.19 -10.74
CA SER A 156 4.34 -6.72 -11.84
C SER A 156 3.11 -7.61 -12.01
N SER A 157 2.08 -7.10 -12.68
CA SER A 157 0.99 -7.87 -13.27
C SER A 157 1.04 -7.75 -14.79
N ASP A 158 0.12 -8.41 -15.50
CA ASP A 158 0.05 -8.36 -16.96
C ASP A 158 -0.22 -6.94 -17.49
N ILE A 159 -0.90 -6.12 -16.71
CA ILE A 159 -1.34 -4.78 -17.12
C ILE A 159 -0.76 -3.65 -16.25
N CYS A 160 -0.21 -3.94 -15.08
CA CYS A 160 0.46 -2.97 -14.23
C CYS A 160 1.93 -3.36 -14.03
N ARG A 161 2.81 -2.59 -14.64
CA ARG A 161 4.27 -2.86 -14.61
C ARG A 161 4.87 -2.70 -13.21
N VAL A 162 4.34 -1.79 -12.40
CA VAL A 162 4.91 -1.43 -11.10
C VAL A 162 3.93 -1.82 -10.00
N GLN A 163 3.82 -3.12 -9.72
CA GLN A 163 3.00 -3.65 -8.63
C GLN A 163 3.70 -3.57 -7.27
N ALA A 164 5.03 -3.63 -7.28
CA ALA A 164 5.84 -3.35 -6.09
C ALA A 164 7.18 -2.77 -6.51
N MET A 165 7.70 -1.89 -5.67
CA MET A 165 9.01 -1.28 -5.87
C MET A 165 9.72 -1.02 -4.55
N ARG A 166 11.05 -0.88 -4.63
CA ARG A 166 11.89 -0.33 -3.58
C ARG A 166 12.68 0.86 -4.14
N VAL A 167 12.62 1.98 -3.46
CA VAL A 167 13.40 3.17 -3.78
C VAL A 167 14.57 3.28 -2.81
N GLY A 168 15.79 3.34 -3.33
CA GLY A 168 16.99 3.26 -2.49
C GLY A 168 17.06 1.93 -1.72
N ASP A 169 17.46 1.99 -0.46
CA ASP A 169 17.74 0.79 0.34
C ASP A 169 16.57 0.36 1.23
N ASN A 170 15.68 1.28 1.63
CA ASN A 170 14.73 1.05 2.72
C ASN A 170 13.32 1.65 2.52
N ALA A 171 12.97 2.06 1.30
CA ALA A 171 11.61 2.55 0.99
C ALA A 171 10.90 1.56 0.06
N TRP A 172 10.12 0.65 0.64
CA TRP A 172 9.32 -0.33 -0.09
C TRP A 172 7.88 0.14 -0.27
N SER A 173 7.25 -0.30 -1.35
CA SER A 173 5.84 -0.07 -1.55
C SER A 173 5.20 -1.07 -2.49
N MET A 174 3.89 -1.29 -2.32
CA MET A 174 3.08 -2.22 -3.10
C MET A 174 1.77 -1.56 -3.52
N GLN A 175 1.37 -1.76 -4.78
CA GLN A 175 0.10 -1.27 -5.32
C GLN A 175 -1.08 -2.11 -4.81
N TYR A 176 -0.87 -3.40 -4.60
CA TYR A 176 -1.85 -4.32 -4.05
C TYR A 176 -1.86 -4.31 -2.52
N HIS A 177 -2.89 -4.93 -1.96
CA HIS A 177 -3.11 -4.95 -0.53
C HIS A 177 -2.64 -6.28 0.08
N VAL A 178 -1.83 -6.16 1.12
CA VAL A 178 -1.31 -7.29 1.93
C VAL A 178 -1.89 -7.30 3.33
N GLU A 179 -2.46 -6.19 3.76
CA GLU A 179 -3.03 -5.96 5.09
C GLU A 179 -4.47 -6.45 5.25
N VAL A 180 -4.94 -7.27 4.31
CA VAL A 180 -6.33 -7.74 4.23
C VAL A 180 -6.77 -8.50 5.48
N GLU A 181 -7.99 -8.22 5.94
CA GLU A 181 -8.73 -8.91 7.00
C GLU A 181 -10.04 -9.46 6.43
N GLU A 182 -10.75 -10.28 7.18
CA GLU A 182 -12.00 -10.94 6.75
C GLU A 182 -13.11 -9.95 6.34
N ASP A 183 -13.14 -8.78 6.98
CA ASP A 183 -14.14 -7.73 6.76
C ASP A 183 -13.69 -6.60 5.83
N THR A 184 -12.46 -6.65 5.31
CA THR A 184 -11.86 -5.59 4.46
C THR A 184 -12.75 -5.27 3.26
N VAL A 185 -13.21 -6.28 2.52
CA VAL A 185 -14.04 -6.07 1.31
C VAL A 185 -15.38 -5.42 1.66
N ASP A 186 -16.02 -5.86 2.75
CA ASP A 186 -17.30 -5.30 3.20
C ASP A 186 -17.13 -3.83 3.65
N ASN A 187 -16.08 -3.53 4.41
CA ASN A 187 -15.80 -2.18 4.91
C ASN A 187 -15.49 -1.20 3.76
N TRP A 188 -14.66 -1.63 2.81
CA TRP A 188 -14.32 -0.80 1.66
C TRP A 188 -15.49 -0.57 0.72
N ALA A 189 -16.36 -1.56 0.53
CA ALA A 189 -17.58 -1.41 -0.27
C ALA A 189 -18.59 -0.40 0.32
N MET A 190 -18.43 0.03 1.56
CA MET A 190 -19.22 1.13 2.14
C MET A 190 -18.76 2.49 1.66
N VAL A 191 -17.55 2.62 1.12
CA VAL A 191 -17.00 3.86 0.56
C VAL A 191 -17.56 4.04 -0.86
N PRO A 192 -18.29 5.15 -1.15
CA PRO A 192 -18.93 5.33 -2.45
C PRO A 192 -17.99 5.20 -3.63
N ALA A 193 -16.80 5.81 -3.59
CA ALA A 193 -15.82 5.76 -4.67
C ALA A 193 -15.36 4.32 -4.96
N TYR A 194 -15.12 3.51 -3.93
CA TYR A 194 -14.73 2.11 -4.08
C TYR A 194 -15.87 1.28 -4.65
N ARG A 195 -17.08 1.48 -4.15
CA ARG A 195 -18.27 0.79 -4.64
C ARG A 195 -18.55 1.07 -6.12
N ASP A 196 -18.47 2.35 -6.50
CA ASP A 196 -18.70 2.77 -7.88
C ASP A 196 -17.65 2.16 -8.83
N ALA A 197 -16.38 2.16 -8.44
CA ALA A 197 -15.30 1.52 -9.17
C ALA A 197 -15.49 0.01 -9.30
N LEU A 198 -15.92 -0.66 -8.23
CA LEU A 198 -16.22 -2.08 -8.19
C LEU A 198 -17.34 -2.44 -9.18
N VAL A 199 -18.48 -1.75 -9.08
CA VAL A 199 -19.64 -1.99 -9.95
C VAL A 199 -19.31 -1.69 -11.42
N SER A 200 -18.60 -0.60 -11.67
CA SER A 200 -18.15 -0.23 -13.02
C SER A 200 -17.25 -1.29 -13.66
N THR A 201 -16.43 -1.98 -12.85
CA THR A 201 -15.44 -2.94 -13.34
C THR A 201 -15.99 -4.37 -13.41
N LEU A 202 -16.72 -4.81 -12.38
CA LEU A 202 -17.16 -6.20 -12.21
C LEU A 202 -18.68 -6.39 -12.38
N GLY A 203 -19.44 -5.31 -12.55
CA GLY A 203 -20.90 -5.34 -12.65
C GLY A 203 -21.60 -5.47 -11.31
N ASP A 204 -22.91 -5.69 -11.34
CA ASP A 204 -23.77 -5.73 -10.14
C ASP A 204 -23.40 -6.84 -9.14
N ASP A 205 -22.88 -7.96 -9.63
CA ASP A 205 -22.42 -9.09 -8.80
C ASP A 205 -20.97 -8.92 -8.31
N GLY A 206 -20.33 -7.77 -8.61
CA GLY A 206 -18.91 -7.51 -8.32
C GLY A 206 -18.55 -7.69 -6.85
N LEU A 207 -19.38 -7.17 -5.95
CA LEU A 207 -19.14 -7.28 -4.50
C LEU A 207 -19.18 -8.74 -4.02
N SER A 208 -20.19 -9.49 -4.43
CA SER A 208 -20.31 -10.91 -4.05
C SER A 208 -19.16 -11.75 -4.61
N THR A 209 -18.73 -11.45 -5.83
CA THR A 209 -17.61 -12.12 -6.51
C THR A 209 -16.29 -11.81 -5.79
N MET A 210 -16.04 -10.54 -5.47
CA MET A 210 -14.82 -10.12 -4.79
C MET A 210 -14.74 -10.68 -3.37
N LYS A 211 -15.86 -10.63 -2.63
CA LYS A 211 -15.96 -11.21 -1.28
C LYS A 211 -15.69 -12.72 -1.30
N ALA A 212 -16.38 -13.48 -2.15
CA ALA A 212 -16.13 -14.92 -2.29
C ALA A 212 -14.67 -15.24 -2.67
N GLY A 213 -14.07 -14.40 -3.50
CA GLY A 213 -12.65 -14.49 -3.85
C GLY A 213 -11.74 -14.22 -2.67
N ALA A 214 -12.03 -13.19 -1.86
CA ALA A 214 -11.27 -12.85 -0.66
C ALA A 214 -11.39 -13.95 0.40
N ASP A 215 -12.60 -14.38 0.72
CA ASP A 215 -12.87 -15.46 1.68
C ASP A 215 -12.11 -16.75 1.33
N LYS A 216 -12.09 -17.11 0.05
CA LYS A 216 -11.36 -18.29 -0.45
C LYS A 216 -9.84 -18.18 -0.28
N ASN A 217 -9.29 -16.97 -0.27
CA ASN A 217 -7.85 -16.73 -0.25
C ASN A 217 -7.36 -16.12 1.08
N ILE A 218 -8.22 -15.94 2.08
CA ILE A 218 -7.89 -15.22 3.31
C ILE A 218 -6.67 -15.81 4.04
N ASP A 219 -6.57 -17.13 4.14
CA ASP A 219 -5.43 -17.78 4.78
C ASP A 219 -4.11 -17.48 4.05
N ASN A 220 -4.16 -17.43 2.70
CA ASN A 220 -2.99 -17.08 1.89
C ASN A 220 -2.62 -15.59 2.07
N PHE A 221 -3.61 -14.71 2.18
CA PHE A 221 -3.36 -13.29 2.43
C PHE A 221 -2.72 -13.08 3.79
N LEU A 222 -3.24 -13.73 4.84
CA LEU A 222 -2.68 -13.63 6.19
C LEU A 222 -1.26 -14.21 6.28
N ASP A 223 -0.98 -15.34 5.62
CA ASP A 223 0.37 -15.92 5.55
C ASP A 223 1.35 -14.98 4.82
N SER A 224 0.93 -14.42 3.68
CA SER A 224 1.74 -13.45 2.93
C SER A 224 1.96 -12.16 3.72
N SER A 225 0.92 -11.65 4.38
CA SER A 225 0.99 -10.49 5.27
C SER A 225 2.00 -10.69 6.39
N GLU A 226 1.94 -11.84 7.09
CA GLU A 226 2.89 -12.16 8.16
C GLU A 226 4.32 -12.23 7.63
N LYS A 227 4.55 -12.89 6.50
CA LYS A 227 5.90 -12.99 5.90
C LYS A 227 6.44 -11.62 5.52
N ILE A 228 5.64 -10.79 4.83
CA ILE A 228 6.03 -9.43 4.46
C ILE A 228 6.34 -8.59 5.70
N TYR A 229 5.49 -8.66 6.73
CA TYR A 229 5.74 -7.96 7.98
C TYR A 229 7.06 -8.41 8.63
N ARG A 230 7.26 -9.73 8.80
CA ARG A 230 8.49 -10.29 9.41
C ARG A 230 9.75 -9.91 8.63
N ASN A 231 9.66 -10.01 7.30
CA ASN A 231 10.75 -9.65 6.41
C ASN A 231 11.07 -8.15 6.48
N PHE A 232 10.04 -7.30 6.51
CA PHE A 232 10.21 -5.86 6.64
C PHE A 232 10.89 -5.52 7.96
N ILE A 233 10.41 -6.02 9.10
CA ILE A 233 11.03 -5.79 10.42
C ILE A 233 12.48 -6.30 10.44
N LYS A 234 12.76 -7.46 9.86
CA LYS A 234 14.12 -8.03 9.74
C LYS A 234 15.03 -7.14 8.88
N ALA A 235 14.52 -6.60 7.78
CA ALA A 235 15.30 -5.78 6.85
C ALA A 235 15.68 -4.41 7.41
N ILE A 236 14.93 -3.90 8.38
CA ILE A 236 15.14 -2.57 8.99
C ILE A 236 15.80 -2.62 10.37
N ALA A 237 16.04 -3.82 10.93
CA ALA A 237 16.72 -4.03 12.21
C ALA A 237 18.23 -3.83 12.07
#